data_1f7594b30c2c65e2c931ca1162ac459f
#
_entry.id   1f7594b30c2c65e2c931ca1162ac459f
#
_cell.length_a   1.000
_cell.length_b   1.000
_cell.length_c   1.000
_cell.angle_alpha   90.00
_cell.angle_beta   90.00
_cell.angle_gamma   90.00
#
_symmetry.space_group_name_H-M   'P 1'
#
loop_
_entity.id
_entity.type
_entity.pdbx_description
1 polymer ?
#
loop_
_entity_poly.entity_id
_entity_poly.type
_entity_poly.pdbx_seq_one_letter_code
_entity_poly.pdbx_strand_id
1 'polypeptide(L)'
;MAKVADTFERSCDHWSEAGRPEMEDFYALASVDYQHLAEAIDWKTWLETRQEAVGSRCLRLLDVACGSGKFPAALVSHANVANAAIKPVDYALLDPSSFSISEARQALTSPFRAGAEYEMTLQDLECHPGSFDIVWATHALYAIPHNELETALKRMVDAMGRDGKTDNGGAGFIAHASAQSHYLQFFQHYLSGFKGGVGAPYSSSEQIITMLSQMGLSLEIKEISYTNVAPETKERQVERYLQRCLFDDTVSLKEMLSNPVTGPYLETCRKNGMWQFAQHVTMIFVNAATASEEK
;
A
#
# COMPACT_ATOMS: atom_id res chain seq x y z
N MET A 1 0.07 -10.29 -32.60
CA MET A 1 0.71 -10.50 -31.28
C MET A 1 -0.25 -9.95 -30.25
N ALA A 2 -0.77 -10.77 -29.34
CA ALA A 2 -1.58 -10.29 -28.23
C ALA A 2 -0.71 -9.34 -27.39
N LYS A 3 -1.21 -8.12 -27.13
CA LYS A 3 -0.57 -7.18 -26.20
C LYS A 3 -0.51 -7.88 -24.84
N VAL A 4 0.67 -8.13 -24.31
CA VAL A 4 0.79 -8.63 -22.94
C VAL A 4 0.19 -7.52 -22.07
N ALA A 5 -0.90 -7.82 -21.38
CA ALA A 5 -1.53 -6.85 -20.48
C ALA A 5 -0.46 -6.34 -19.52
N ASP A 6 -0.35 -5.03 -19.38
CA ASP A 6 0.60 -4.39 -18.48
C ASP A 6 0.32 -4.85 -17.04
N THR A 7 1.34 -4.88 -16.20
CA THR A 7 1.23 -5.24 -14.77
C THR A 7 0.18 -4.37 -14.06
N PHE A 8 0.09 -3.10 -14.44
CA PHE A 8 -0.90 -2.17 -13.90
C PHE A 8 -2.34 -2.55 -14.30
N GLU A 9 -2.61 -2.83 -15.61
CA GLU A 9 -3.92 -3.27 -16.08
C GLU A 9 -4.37 -4.54 -15.34
N ARG A 10 -3.47 -5.52 -15.20
CA ARG A 10 -3.75 -6.77 -14.45
C ARG A 10 -4.04 -6.51 -12.97
N SER A 11 -3.32 -5.57 -12.35
CA SER A 11 -3.59 -5.17 -10.97
C SER A 11 -5.01 -4.63 -10.81
N CYS A 12 -5.44 -3.74 -11.68
CA CYS A 12 -6.81 -3.19 -11.65
C CYS A 12 -7.87 -4.28 -11.81
N ASP A 13 -7.68 -5.23 -12.74
CA ASP A 13 -8.60 -6.35 -12.95
C ASP A 13 -8.73 -7.24 -11.71
N HIS A 14 -7.61 -7.52 -11.02
CA HIS A 14 -7.60 -8.34 -9.82
C HIS A 14 -8.30 -7.69 -8.61
N TRP A 15 -8.39 -6.36 -8.55
CA TRP A 15 -9.09 -5.63 -7.49
C TRP A 15 -10.53 -5.25 -7.87
N SER A 16 -11.10 -5.89 -8.91
CA SER A 16 -12.50 -5.74 -9.31
C SER A 16 -13.43 -6.67 -8.51
N GLU A 17 -14.75 -6.46 -8.62
CA GLU A 17 -15.75 -7.32 -7.99
C GLU A 17 -15.66 -8.79 -8.42
N ALA A 18 -15.29 -9.03 -9.67
CA ALA A 18 -15.09 -10.39 -10.21
C ALA A 18 -13.99 -11.16 -9.46
N GLY A 19 -12.99 -10.47 -8.92
CA GLY A 19 -11.89 -11.05 -8.15
C GLY A 19 -12.16 -11.19 -6.64
N ARG A 20 -13.39 -10.96 -6.15
CA ARG A 20 -13.73 -11.01 -4.71
C ARG A 20 -13.35 -12.33 -4.01
N PRO A 21 -13.67 -13.53 -4.53
CA PRO A 21 -13.32 -14.77 -3.84
C PRO A 21 -11.82 -14.96 -3.66
N GLU A 22 -11.04 -14.59 -4.67
CA GLU A 22 -9.58 -14.64 -4.65
C GLU A 22 -9.00 -13.61 -3.68
N MET A 23 -9.65 -12.47 -3.54
CA MET A 23 -9.31 -11.42 -2.61
C MET A 23 -9.48 -11.84 -1.15
N GLU A 24 -10.56 -12.57 -0.84
CA GLU A 24 -10.79 -13.14 0.49
C GLU A 24 -9.73 -14.18 0.86
N ASP A 25 -9.40 -15.09 -0.06
CA ASP A 25 -8.32 -16.07 0.11
C ASP A 25 -6.95 -15.39 0.31
N PHE A 26 -6.65 -14.31 -0.42
CA PHE A 26 -5.44 -13.52 -0.24
C PHE A 26 -5.37 -12.86 1.13
N TYR A 27 -6.42 -12.16 1.54
CA TYR A 27 -6.44 -11.48 2.83
C TYR A 27 -6.44 -12.44 4.03
N ALA A 28 -6.79 -13.69 3.84
CA ALA A 28 -6.64 -14.70 4.89
C ALA A 28 -5.16 -14.90 5.31
N LEU A 29 -4.19 -14.57 4.44
CA LEU A 29 -2.77 -14.53 4.78
C LEU A 29 -2.25 -13.09 4.96
N ALA A 30 -2.68 -12.17 4.10
CA ALA A 30 -2.10 -10.83 4.01
C ALA A 30 -2.70 -9.80 4.98
N SER A 31 -3.84 -10.09 5.64
CA SER A 31 -4.42 -9.13 6.61
C SER A 31 -3.51 -8.82 7.80
N VAL A 32 -2.61 -9.72 8.14
CA VAL A 32 -1.60 -9.54 9.18
C VAL A 32 -0.63 -8.39 8.85
N ASP A 33 -0.45 -8.06 7.57
CA ASP A 33 0.41 -6.96 7.12
C ASP A 33 -0.08 -5.63 7.72
N TYR A 34 -1.39 -5.39 7.67
CA TYR A 34 -2.00 -4.17 8.22
C TYR A 34 -2.00 -4.14 9.74
N GLN A 35 -2.09 -5.31 10.41
CA GLN A 35 -1.92 -5.40 11.85
C GLN A 35 -0.51 -4.95 12.25
N HIS A 36 0.54 -5.47 11.60
CA HIS A 36 1.91 -5.06 11.88
C HIS A 36 2.15 -3.57 11.65
N LEU A 37 1.55 -2.98 10.62
CA LEU A 37 1.58 -1.53 10.41
C LEU A 37 0.88 -0.77 11.55
N ALA A 38 -0.29 -1.24 11.98
CA ALA A 38 -1.05 -0.61 13.05
C ALA A 38 -0.36 -0.69 14.43
N GLU A 39 0.41 -1.75 14.67
CA GLU A 39 1.17 -1.95 15.91
C GLU A 39 2.56 -1.29 15.89
N ALA A 40 3.02 -0.84 14.71
CA ALA A 40 4.41 -0.39 14.54
C ALA A 40 4.73 0.92 15.25
N ILE A 41 3.78 1.84 15.39
CA ILE A 41 3.95 3.15 16.05
C ILE A 41 2.73 3.49 16.90
N ASP A 42 2.83 4.54 17.70
CA ASP A 42 1.69 5.15 18.39
C ASP A 42 0.88 6.03 17.42
N TRP A 43 0.01 5.37 16.62
CA TRP A 43 -0.87 6.04 15.67
C TRP A 43 -1.86 7.00 16.33
N LYS A 44 -2.26 6.70 17.56
CA LYS A 44 -3.13 7.59 18.33
C LYS A 44 -2.45 8.94 18.52
N THR A 45 -1.26 8.96 19.13
CA THR A 45 -0.51 10.20 19.32
C THR A 45 -0.14 10.85 17.99
N TRP A 46 0.17 10.06 16.96
CA TRP A 46 0.47 10.59 15.63
C TRP A 46 -0.73 11.36 15.03
N LEU A 47 -1.94 10.84 15.14
CA LEU A 47 -3.18 11.49 14.67
C LEU A 47 -3.57 12.68 15.55
N GLU A 48 -3.45 12.57 16.89
CA GLU A 48 -3.72 13.67 17.82
C GLU A 48 -2.86 14.89 17.52
N THR A 49 -1.56 14.69 17.28
CA THR A 49 -0.62 15.77 16.93
C THR A 49 -1.06 16.48 15.63
N ARG A 50 -1.52 15.74 14.61
CA ARG A 50 -2.04 16.34 13.36
C ARG A 50 -3.36 17.07 13.59
N GLN A 51 -4.22 16.53 14.47
CA GLN A 51 -5.48 17.19 14.85
C GLN A 51 -5.23 18.52 15.59
N GLU A 52 -4.22 18.58 16.44
CA GLU A 52 -3.82 19.81 17.12
C GLU A 52 -3.34 20.85 16.10
N ALA A 53 -2.55 20.45 15.12
CA ALA A 53 -2.05 21.34 14.08
C ALA A 53 -3.16 21.99 13.24
N VAL A 54 -4.29 21.31 13.00
CA VAL A 54 -5.43 21.86 12.26
C VAL A 54 -6.47 22.56 13.15
N GLY A 55 -6.30 22.51 14.45
CA GLY A 55 -7.14 23.20 15.44
C GLY A 55 -8.56 22.64 15.56
N SER A 56 -9.57 23.46 15.36
CA SER A 56 -10.96 23.06 15.63
C SER A 56 -11.63 22.25 14.51
N ARG A 57 -11.12 22.27 13.28
CA ARG A 57 -11.70 21.53 12.14
C ARG A 57 -11.36 20.05 12.18
N CYS A 58 -12.07 19.25 11.41
CA CYS A 58 -11.72 17.86 11.19
C CYS A 58 -10.44 17.75 10.35
N LEU A 59 -9.65 16.69 10.59
CA LEU A 59 -8.60 16.27 9.68
C LEU A 59 -9.20 15.80 8.35
N ARG A 60 -8.58 16.20 7.25
CA ARG A 60 -8.91 15.75 5.90
C ARG A 60 -7.83 14.76 5.47
N LEU A 61 -8.22 13.53 5.24
CA LEU A 61 -7.30 12.44 4.90
C LEU A 61 -7.66 11.87 3.53
N LEU A 62 -6.66 11.65 2.68
CA LEU A 62 -6.79 10.91 1.43
C LEU A 62 -6.11 9.55 1.56
N ASP A 63 -6.84 8.48 1.33
CA ASP A 63 -6.35 7.10 1.24
C ASP A 63 -6.16 6.74 -0.24
N VAL A 64 -4.90 6.60 -0.64
CA VAL A 64 -4.50 6.31 -2.02
C VAL A 64 -4.50 4.80 -2.25
N ALA A 65 -5.24 4.36 -3.27
CA ALA A 65 -5.56 2.97 -3.57
C ALA A 65 -6.11 2.28 -2.30
N CYS A 66 -7.23 2.81 -1.83
CA CYS A 66 -7.83 2.46 -0.54
C CYS A 66 -8.23 0.98 -0.42
N GLY A 67 -8.31 0.26 -1.54
CA GLY A 67 -8.71 -1.15 -1.59
C GLY A 67 -10.02 -1.37 -0.82
N SER A 68 -10.03 -2.37 0.05
CA SER A 68 -11.20 -2.68 0.90
C SER A 68 -11.11 -2.11 2.33
N GLY A 69 -10.34 -1.03 2.54
CA GLY A 69 -10.28 -0.34 3.84
C GLY A 69 -9.59 -1.14 4.96
N LYS A 70 -8.63 -1.99 4.62
CA LYS A 70 -7.96 -2.86 5.61
C LYS A 70 -7.12 -2.09 6.61
N PHE A 71 -6.41 -1.04 6.16
CA PHE A 71 -5.54 -0.28 7.05
C PHE A 71 -6.33 0.54 8.09
N PRO A 72 -7.33 1.36 7.74
CA PRO A 72 -8.13 2.05 8.76
C PRO A 72 -8.84 1.08 9.71
N ALA A 73 -9.30 -0.09 9.23
CA ALA A 73 -9.88 -1.11 10.10
C ALA A 73 -8.84 -1.70 11.09
N ALA A 74 -7.60 -1.93 10.64
CA ALA A 74 -6.52 -2.38 11.49
C ALA A 74 -6.13 -1.33 12.55
N LEU A 75 -6.10 -0.05 12.20
CA LEU A 75 -5.86 1.04 13.15
C LEU A 75 -6.91 1.08 14.25
N VAL A 76 -8.18 0.92 13.90
CA VAL A 76 -9.28 0.85 14.88
C VAL A 76 -9.13 -0.36 15.79
N SER A 77 -8.73 -1.51 15.25
CA SER A 77 -8.65 -2.77 16.00
C SER A 77 -7.39 -2.89 16.86
N HIS A 78 -6.26 -2.33 16.42
CA HIS A 78 -4.94 -2.62 17.01
C HIS A 78 -4.19 -1.37 17.54
N ALA A 79 -4.56 -0.15 17.11
CA ALA A 79 -3.85 1.08 17.47
C ALA A 79 -4.61 2.00 18.45
N ASN A 80 -5.70 1.54 19.02
CA ASN A 80 -6.55 2.27 19.98
C ASN A 80 -7.06 3.65 19.48
N VAL A 81 -7.10 3.88 18.18
CA VAL A 81 -7.52 5.18 17.63
C VAL A 81 -9.01 5.47 17.87
N ALA A 82 -9.85 4.45 18.02
CA ALA A 82 -11.28 4.62 18.31
C ALA A 82 -11.56 5.23 19.69
N ASN A 83 -10.64 5.06 20.64
CA ASN A 83 -10.75 5.54 22.02
C ASN A 83 -10.02 6.88 22.24
N ALA A 84 -9.48 7.45 21.20
CA ALA A 84 -8.72 8.69 21.26
C ALA A 84 -9.67 9.89 21.37
N ALA A 85 -9.17 10.98 21.95
CA ALA A 85 -9.81 12.28 21.87
C ALA A 85 -9.74 12.89 20.45
N ILE A 86 -9.58 12.02 19.44
CA ILE A 86 -9.49 12.39 18.03
C ILE A 86 -10.89 12.77 17.55
N LYS A 87 -10.99 13.97 16.95
CA LYS A 87 -12.20 14.39 16.26
C LYS A 87 -12.40 13.51 15.02
N PRO A 88 -13.64 13.44 14.49
CA PRO A 88 -13.88 12.74 13.24
C PRO A 88 -12.87 13.16 12.16
N VAL A 89 -12.34 12.18 11.45
CA VAL A 89 -11.45 12.36 10.30
C VAL A 89 -12.29 12.24 9.03
N ASP A 90 -12.31 13.30 8.21
CA ASP A 90 -12.95 13.27 6.90
C ASP A 90 -12.04 12.46 5.96
N TYR A 91 -12.46 11.24 5.68
CA TYR A 91 -11.69 10.20 5.02
C TYR A 91 -12.09 10.09 3.55
N ALA A 92 -11.27 10.64 2.66
CA ALA A 92 -11.44 10.54 1.22
C ALA A 92 -10.83 9.23 0.71
N LEU A 93 -11.53 8.58 -0.22
CA LEU A 93 -11.18 7.30 -0.81
C LEU A 93 -10.76 7.51 -2.27
N LEU A 94 -9.58 7.05 -2.64
CA LEU A 94 -9.10 7.04 -4.02
C LEU A 94 -8.73 5.62 -4.42
N ASP A 95 -9.38 5.11 -5.45
CA ASP A 95 -9.08 3.79 -6.05
C ASP A 95 -9.66 3.75 -7.47
N PRO A 96 -9.02 3.13 -8.46
CA PRO A 96 -9.61 2.97 -9.79
C PRO A 96 -10.81 2.02 -9.83
N SER A 97 -11.04 1.25 -8.75
CA SER A 97 -12.15 0.30 -8.62
C SER A 97 -13.27 0.86 -7.76
N SER A 98 -14.44 1.13 -8.35
CA SER A 98 -15.65 1.50 -7.60
C SER A 98 -16.06 0.44 -6.58
N PHE A 99 -15.78 -0.83 -6.88
CA PHE A 99 -15.95 -1.93 -5.94
C PHE A 99 -15.08 -1.75 -4.69
N SER A 100 -13.78 -1.49 -4.85
CA SER A 100 -12.85 -1.22 -3.75
C SER A 100 -13.32 -0.03 -2.90
N ILE A 101 -13.71 1.07 -3.52
CA ILE A 101 -14.26 2.26 -2.84
C ILE A 101 -15.49 1.89 -1.99
N SER A 102 -16.41 1.10 -2.56
CA SER A 102 -17.62 0.66 -1.84
C SER A 102 -17.30 -0.20 -0.62
N GLU A 103 -16.36 -1.14 -0.75
CA GLU A 103 -15.90 -1.98 0.36
C GLU A 103 -15.20 -1.16 1.44
N ALA A 104 -14.31 -0.25 1.04
CA ALA A 104 -13.61 0.64 1.97
C ALA A 104 -14.59 1.52 2.74
N ARG A 105 -15.56 2.13 2.06
CA ARG A 105 -16.60 2.94 2.70
C ARG A 105 -17.35 2.17 3.79
N GLN A 106 -17.71 0.91 3.52
CA GLN A 106 -18.42 0.05 4.46
C GLN A 106 -17.54 -0.37 5.65
N ALA A 107 -16.22 -0.47 5.45
CA ALA A 107 -15.28 -0.85 6.49
C ALA A 107 -14.93 0.31 7.44
N LEU A 108 -15.16 1.57 7.03
CA LEU A 108 -14.83 2.73 7.85
C LEU A 108 -15.71 2.80 9.10
N THR A 109 -15.06 2.97 10.25
CA THR A 109 -15.70 3.20 11.55
C THR A 109 -15.00 4.35 12.27
N SER A 110 -15.63 4.87 13.34
CA SER A 110 -15.03 5.97 14.13
C SER A 110 -13.56 5.66 14.50
N PRO A 111 -12.65 6.66 14.36
CA PRO A 111 -12.88 8.07 14.07
C PRO A 111 -12.97 8.41 12.57
N PHE A 112 -12.78 7.43 11.68
CA PHE A 112 -12.79 7.63 10.24
C PHE A 112 -14.21 7.71 9.70
N ARG A 113 -14.52 8.76 8.94
CA ARG A 113 -15.82 9.01 8.35
C ARG A 113 -15.66 9.17 6.84
N ALA A 114 -16.34 8.35 6.05
CA ALA A 114 -16.29 8.45 4.59
C ALA A 114 -16.64 9.86 4.13
N GLY A 115 -15.76 10.43 3.32
CA GLY A 115 -15.84 11.74 2.70
C GLY A 115 -15.97 11.63 1.18
N ALA A 116 -15.14 12.41 0.47
CA ALA A 116 -15.10 12.39 -0.99
C ALA A 116 -14.58 11.03 -1.54
N GLU A 117 -15.03 10.67 -2.74
CA GLU A 117 -14.65 9.47 -3.45
C GLU A 117 -14.10 9.83 -4.82
N TYR A 118 -12.95 9.26 -5.16
CA TYR A 118 -12.23 9.47 -6.40
C TYR A 118 -12.04 8.13 -7.10
N GLU A 119 -12.93 7.78 -8.04
CA GLU A 119 -12.81 6.59 -8.88
C GLU A 119 -11.84 6.89 -10.03
N MET A 120 -10.55 6.89 -9.72
CA MET A 120 -9.47 7.19 -10.65
C MET A 120 -8.13 6.67 -10.15
N THR A 121 -7.11 6.70 -11.02
CA THR A 121 -5.74 6.39 -10.61
C THR A 121 -5.09 7.56 -9.87
N LEU A 122 -4.03 7.31 -9.11
CA LEU A 122 -3.27 8.37 -8.46
C LEU A 122 -2.63 9.33 -9.49
N GLN A 123 -2.22 8.82 -10.65
CA GLN A 123 -1.62 9.62 -11.72
C GLN A 123 -2.60 10.67 -12.27
N ASP A 124 -3.90 10.32 -12.26
CA ASP A 124 -4.97 11.18 -12.77
C ASP A 124 -5.56 12.10 -11.70
N LEU A 125 -5.12 11.99 -10.44
CA LEU A 125 -5.64 12.82 -9.36
C LEU A 125 -5.38 14.30 -9.64
N GLU A 126 -6.46 15.06 -9.73
CA GLU A 126 -6.45 16.51 -9.82
C GLU A 126 -7.17 17.12 -8.61
N CYS A 127 -6.40 17.76 -7.75
CA CYS A 127 -6.93 18.51 -6.61
C CYS A 127 -6.09 19.77 -6.36
N HIS A 128 -6.65 20.71 -5.64
CA HIS A 128 -5.87 21.87 -5.22
C HIS A 128 -4.75 21.47 -4.26
N PRO A 129 -3.55 22.05 -4.36
CA PRO A 129 -2.51 21.84 -3.38
C PRO A 129 -3.01 22.06 -1.95
N GLY A 130 -2.68 21.13 -1.03
CA GLY A 130 -3.14 21.20 0.34
C GLY A 130 -4.62 20.89 0.57
N SER A 131 -5.25 20.17 -0.37
CA SER A 131 -6.62 19.67 -0.18
C SER A 131 -6.75 18.75 1.02
N PHE A 132 -5.68 18.06 1.37
CA PHE A 132 -5.63 17.08 2.47
C PHE A 132 -4.54 17.42 3.48
N ASP A 133 -4.83 17.15 4.75
CA ASP A 133 -3.87 17.31 5.85
C ASP A 133 -3.01 16.07 6.02
N ILE A 134 -3.53 14.92 5.59
CA ILE A 134 -2.86 13.63 5.56
C ILE A 134 -3.12 12.98 4.20
N VAL A 135 -2.07 12.47 3.57
CA VAL A 135 -2.18 11.58 2.41
C VAL A 135 -1.39 10.33 2.70
N TRP A 136 -1.99 9.18 2.62
CA TRP A 136 -1.28 7.92 2.80
C TRP A 136 -1.51 6.91 1.68
N ALA A 137 -0.58 5.96 1.56
CA ALA A 137 -0.64 4.85 0.62
C ALA A 137 -0.06 3.60 1.29
N THR A 138 -0.87 2.57 1.50
CA THR A 138 -0.44 1.34 2.17
C THR A 138 -0.50 0.16 1.21
N HIS A 139 0.66 -0.41 0.88
CA HIS A 139 0.79 -1.51 -0.08
C HIS A 139 0.14 -1.23 -1.45
N ALA A 140 0.21 0.02 -1.92
CA ALA A 140 -0.59 0.53 -3.02
C ALA A 140 0.19 0.77 -4.32
N LEU A 141 1.50 1.08 -4.26
CA LEU A 141 2.22 1.66 -5.38
C LEU A 141 2.99 0.65 -6.25
N TYR A 142 2.85 -0.65 -6.02
CA TYR A 142 3.67 -1.69 -6.65
C TYR A 142 3.59 -1.72 -8.18
N ALA A 143 2.38 -1.65 -8.70
CA ALA A 143 2.08 -1.86 -10.11
C ALA A 143 2.10 -0.57 -10.93
N ILE A 144 2.33 0.59 -10.33
CA ILE A 144 2.45 1.85 -11.07
C ILE A 144 3.66 1.75 -12.01
N PRO A 145 3.49 2.00 -13.32
CA PRO A 145 4.60 1.97 -14.26
C PRO A 145 5.75 2.86 -13.80
N HIS A 146 6.99 2.39 -13.93
CA HIS A 146 8.16 3.10 -13.40
C HIS A 146 8.30 4.53 -13.95
N ASN A 147 7.94 4.74 -15.21
CA ASN A 147 7.93 6.06 -15.86
C ASN A 147 6.80 6.99 -15.36
N GLU A 148 5.82 6.48 -14.63
CA GLU A 148 4.69 7.24 -14.06
C GLU A 148 4.79 7.40 -12.55
N LEU A 149 5.65 6.62 -11.89
CA LEU A 149 5.77 6.60 -10.42
C LEU A 149 6.15 7.99 -9.87
N GLU A 150 7.06 8.70 -10.52
CA GLU A 150 7.44 10.06 -10.11
C GLU A 150 6.24 11.02 -10.20
N THR A 151 5.46 10.94 -11.28
CA THR A 151 4.23 11.74 -11.45
C THR A 151 3.22 11.41 -10.36
N ALA A 152 3.00 10.12 -10.07
CA ALA A 152 2.10 9.66 -9.02
C ALA A 152 2.52 10.20 -7.63
N LEU A 153 3.79 10.06 -7.28
CA LEU A 153 4.33 10.60 -6.02
C LEU A 153 4.20 12.12 -5.94
N LYS A 154 4.41 12.82 -7.06
CA LYS A 154 4.22 14.27 -7.11
C LYS A 154 2.75 14.65 -6.86
N ARG A 155 1.77 13.96 -7.47
CA ARG A 155 0.34 14.16 -7.19
C ARG A 155 0.01 13.97 -5.71
N MET A 156 0.57 12.92 -5.09
CA MET A 156 0.42 12.67 -3.66
C MET A 156 0.98 13.82 -2.81
N VAL A 157 2.16 14.32 -3.14
CA VAL A 157 2.82 15.43 -2.45
C VAL A 157 2.06 16.74 -2.63
N ASP A 158 1.61 17.05 -3.86
CA ASP A 158 0.83 18.25 -4.14
C ASP A 158 -0.50 18.23 -3.36
N ALA A 159 -1.15 17.06 -3.25
CA ALA A 159 -2.38 16.90 -2.48
C ALA A 159 -2.23 17.24 -0.99
N MET A 160 -1.05 17.04 -0.39
CA MET A 160 -0.74 17.39 1.01
C MET A 160 -0.50 18.88 1.23
N GLY A 161 -0.24 19.68 0.19
CA GLY A 161 0.16 21.06 0.30
C GLY A 161 1.61 21.27 0.72
N ARG A 162 2.44 21.57 -0.25
CA ARG A 162 3.89 21.75 -0.09
C ARG A 162 4.37 23.20 -0.29
N ASP A 163 3.50 24.12 -0.51
CA ASP A 163 3.86 25.44 -1.02
C ASP A 163 4.48 26.42 0.00
N GLY A 164 4.83 25.96 1.21
CA GLY A 164 5.43 26.78 2.26
C GLY A 164 4.55 27.97 2.69
N LYS A 165 3.34 28.08 2.16
CA LYS A 165 2.41 29.17 2.42
C LYS A 165 1.39 28.83 3.51
N THR A 166 1.29 27.56 3.87
CA THR A 166 0.52 27.14 5.04
C THR A 166 1.49 26.80 6.16
N ASP A 167 1.41 27.49 7.29
CA ASP A 167 2.22 27.26 8.49
C ASP A 167 2.11 25.80 9.04
N ASN A 168 1.20 25.00 8.47
CA ASN A 168 0.94 23.62 8.82
C ASN A 168 0.95 22.77 7.56
N GLY A 169 2.12 22.47 7.02
CA GLY A 169 2.27 21.55 5.89
C GLY A 169 1.63 20.18 6.19
N GLY A 170 0.99 19.57 5.18
CA GLY A 170 0.40 18.25 5.30
C GLY A 170 1.43 17.17 5.61
N ALA A 171 0.98 16.01 6.08
CA ALA A 171 1.79 14.83 6.35
C ALA A 171 1.49 13.71 5.37
N GLY A 172 2.54 13.02 4.88
CA GLY A 172 2.39 11.82 4.07
C GLY A 172 2.81 10.58 4.86
N PHE A 173 2.19 9.46 4.52
CA PHE A 173 2.60 8.15 5.00
C PHE A 173 2.54 7.13 3.87
N ILE A 174 3.63 6.42 3.63
CA ILE A 174 3.70 5.32 2.66
C ILE A 174 4.23 4.09 3.38
N ALA A 175 3.50 2.97 3.32
CA ALA A 175 3.99 1.67 3.69
C ALA A 175 4.21 0.84 2.44
N HIS A 176 5.46 0.43 2.19
CA HIS A 176 5.81 -0.25 0.95
C HIS A 176 6.90 -1.31 1.18
N ALA A 177 6.82 -2.41 0.45
CA ALA A 177 7.81 -3.47 0.55
C ALA A 177 9.16 -3.03 0.02
N SER A 178 10.23 -3.43 0.73
CA SER A 178 11.60 -3.29 0.25
C SER A 178 11.95 -4.35 -0.79
N ALA A 179 13.05 -4.19 -1.48
CA ALA A 179 13.56 -5.17 -2.46
C ALA A 179 13.82 -6.57 -1.85
N GLN A 180 13.94 -6.67 -0.52
CA GLN A 180 14.14 -7.93 0.20
C GLN A 180 12.83 -8.66 0.54
N SER A 181 11.69 -8.00 0.39
CA SER A 181 10.38 -8.57 0.71
C SER A 181 10.00 -9.70 -0.25
N HIS A 182 9.31 -10.71 0.26
CA HIS A 182 8.77 -11.80 -0.54
C HIS A 182 8.00 -11.30 -1.77
N TYR A 183 7.15 -10.29 -1.62
CA TYR A 183 6.37 -9.74 -2.74
C TYR A 183 7.23 -9.38 -3.94
N LEU A 184 8.32 -8.62 -3.73
CA LEU A 184 9.17 -8.16 -4.82
C LEU A 184 10.04 -9.28 -5.36
N GLN A 185 10.63 -10.08 -4.48
CA GLN A 185 11.49 -11.19 -4.88
C GLN A 185 10.73 -12.23 -5.68
N PHE A 186 9.54 -12.61 -5.21
CA PHE A 186 8.75 -13.64 -5.90
C PHE A 186 8.26 -13.13 -7.27
N PHE A 187 7.82 -11.88 -7.36
CA PHE A 187 7.43 -11.29 -8.65
C PHE A 187 8.59 -11.24 -9.65
N GLN A 188 9.80 -10.92 -9.19
CA GLN A 188 10.99 -10.93 -10.04
C GLN A 188 11.33 -12.36 -10.54
N HIS A 189 11.24 -13.37 -9.67
CA HIS A 189 11.39 -14.76 -10.07
C HIS A 189 10.32 -15.20 -11.08
N TYR A 190 9.08 -14.74 -10.90
CA TYR A 190 8.00 -15.00 -11.84
C TYR A 190 8.27 -14.38 -13.23
N LEU A 191 8.69 -13.13 -13.30
CA LEU A 191 9.03 -12.49 -14.58
C LEU A 191 10.13 -13.28 -15.29
N SER A 192 11.14 -13.72 -14.57
CA SER A 192 12.25 -14.51 -15.13
C SER A 192 11.80 -15.90 -15.56
N GLY A 193 10.99 -16.59 -14.74
CA GLY A 193 10.61 -17.98 -14.95
C GLY A 193 9.45 -18.20 -15.92
N PHE A 194 8.49 -17.27 -15.95
CA PHE A 194 7.25 -17.41 -16.74
C PHE A 194 7.12 -16.42 -17.88
N LYS A 195 7.79 -15.29 -17.80
CA LYS A 195 7.67 -14.21 -18.81
C LYS A 195 8.97 -13.98 -19.58
N GLY A 196 9.98 -14.85 -19.42
CA GLY A 196 11.29 -14.73 -20.10
C GLY A 196 12.03 -13.43 -19.77
N GLY A 197 11.80 -12.85 -18.59
CA GLY A 197 12.37 -11.58 -18.17
C GLY A 197 11.66 -10.36 -18.76
N VAL A 198 10.54 -10.54 -19.47
CA VAL A 198 9.76 -9.46 -20.06
C VAL A 198 8.69 -9.00 -19.07
N GLY A 199 8.59 -7.70 -18.84
CA GLY A 199 7.61 -7.04 -17.96
C GLY A 199 8.29 -6.03 -17.05
N ALA A 200 7.49 -5.11 -16.49
CA ALA A 200 7.97 -4.15 -15.52
C ALA A 200 8.00 -4.79 -14.12
N PRO A 201 9.14 -4.80 -13.41
CA PRO A 201 9.18 -5.23 -12.02
C PRO A 201 8.35 -4.29 -11.14
N TYR A 202 7.92 -4.78 -9.97
CA TYR A 202 7.33 -3.90 -8.97
C TYR A 202 8.33 -2.84 -8.51
N SER A 203 7.82 -1.64 -8.22
CA SER A 203 8.62 -0.62 -7.53
C SER A 203 8.91 -1.05 -6.09
N SER A 204 10.06 -0.64 -5.57
CA SER A 204 10.46 -0.91 -4.19
C SER A 204 10.43 0.34 -3.33
N SER A 205 10.43 0.18 -1.99
CA SER A 205 10.49 1.30 -1.06
C SER A 205 11.75 2.15 -1.26
N GLU A 206 12.88 1.55 -1.63
CA GLU A 206 14.14 2.24 -1.88
C GLU A 206 14.03 3.21 -3.08
N GLN A 207 13.29 2.81 -4.12
CA GLN A 207 13.02 3.67 -5.27
C GLN A 207 12.12 4.84 -4.88
N ILE A 208 11.06 4.59 -4.11
CA ILE A 208 10.15 5.63 -3.60
C ILE A 208 10.92 6.64 -2.74
N ILE A 209 11.74 6.17 -1.79
CA ILE A 209 12.59 7.02 -0.94
C ILE A 209 13.50 7.90 -1.78
N THR A 210 14.15 7.31 -2.80
CA THR A 210 15.05 8.04 -3.70
C THR A 210 14.30 9.17 -4.40
N MET A 211 13.13 8.90 -4.98
CA MET A 211 12.32 9.90 -5.69
C MET A 211 11.83 11.00 -4.75
N LEU A 212 11.29 10.65 -3.58
CA LEU A 212 10.83 11.64 -2.59
C LEU A 212 11.98 12.51 -2.08
N SER A 213 13.17 11.93 -1.86
CA SER A 213 14.38 12.68 -1.46
C SER A 213 14.83 13.65 -2.55
N GLN A 214 14.77 13.24 -3.83
CA GLN A 214 15.07 14.11 -4.97
C GLN A 214 14.07 15.27 -5.10
N MET A 215 12.84 15.09 -4.65
CA MET A 215 11.85 16.19 -4.53
C MET A 215 12.16 17.13 -3.35
N GLY A 216 13.23 16.87 -2.56
CA GLY A 216 13.65 17.69 -1.41
C GLY A 216 12.73 17.58 -0.19
N LEU A 217 12.06 16.45 -0.01
CA LEU A 217 11.20 16.20 1.15
C LEU A 217 12.01 15.71 2.35
N SER A 218 11.55 16.06 3.56
CA SER A 218 12.06 15.48 4.79
C SER A 218 11.36 14.14 5.04
N LEU A 219 12.13 13.07 5.15
CA LEU A 219 11.63 11.72 5.35
C LEU A 219 12.06 11.18 6.71
N GLU A 220 11.11 10.61 7.46
CA GLU A 220 11.39 9.73 8.58
C GLU A 220 11.08 8.31 8.15
N ILE A 221 12.00 7.38 8.38
CA ILE A 221 11.92 6.02 7.89
C ILE A 221 11.93 5.05 9.05
N LYS A 222 11.00 4.11 9.03
CA LYS A 222 10.95 2.97 9.95
C LYS A 222 10.81 1.68 9.18
N GLU A 223 11.64 0.71 9.47
CA GLU A 223 11.57 -0.63 8.88
C GLU A 223 10.87 -1.58 9.83
N ILE A 224 10.02 -2.44 9.29
CA ILE A 224 9.40 -3.56 10.00
C ILE A 224 9.60 -4.84 9.21
N SER A 225 9.71 -5.96 9.91
CA SER A 225 9.82 -7.28 9.32
C SER A 225 8.90 -8.26 10.02
N TYR A 226 8.20 -9.06 9.26
CA TYR A 226 7.28 -10.08 9.75
C TYR A 226 7.19 -11.23 8.74
N THR A 227 6.40 -12.24 9.04
CA THR A 227 6.26 -13.42 8.18
C THR A 227 4.80 -13.80 8.06
N ASN A 228 4.28 -13.86 6.83
CA ASN A 228 2.99 -14.45 6.54
C ASN A 228 3.15 -15.96 6.55
N VAL A 229 2.32 -16.66 7.30
CA VAL A 229 2.45 -18.10 7.51
C VAL A 229 1.17 -18.84 7.15
N ALA A 230 1.34 -20.02 6.53
CA ALA A 230 0.23 -20.95 6.29
C ALA A 230 0.70 -22.38 6.43
N PRO A 231 -0.12 -23.33 6.95
CA PRO A 231 0.18 -24.74 6.88
C PRO A 231 0.32 -25.22 5.43
N GLU A 232 1.28 -26.11 5.15
CA GLU A 232 1.44 -26.69 3.81
C GLU A 232 0.17 -27.40 3.30
N THR A 233 -0.69 -27.89 4.23
CA THR A 233 -1.98 -28.51 3.91
C THR A 233 -3.01 -27.53 3.35
N LYS A 234 -2.75 -26.22 3.38
CA LYS A 234 -3.64 -25.16 2.85
C LYS A 234 -3.23 -24.74 1.42
N GLU A 235 -2.95 -25.74 0.56
CA GLU A 235 -2.43 -25.53 -0.81
C GLU A 235 -3.23 -24.49 -1.61
N ARG A 236 -4.58 -24.59 -1.61
CA ARG A 236 -5.42 -23.64 -2.33
C ARG A 236 -5.25 -22.20 -1.83
N GLN A 237 -5.21 -22.01 -0.51
CA GLN A 237 -5.03 -20.68 0.08
C GLN A 237 -3.68 -20.08 -0.29
N VAL A 238 -2.62 -20.91 -0.26
CA VAL A 238 -1.28 -20.52 -0.67
C VAL A 238 -1.21 -20.21 -2.16
N GLU A 239 -1.84 -21.04 -3.00
CA GLU A 239 -1.93 -20.78 -4.45
C GLU A 239 -2.57 -19.42 -4.72
N ARG A 240 -3.72 -19.12 -4.14
CA ARG A 240 -4.42 -17.85 -4.31
C ARG A 240 -3.60 -16.66 -3.79
N TYR A 241 -2.93 -16.82 -2.65
CA TYR A 241 -2.01 -15.81 -2.13
C TYR A 241 -0.88 -15.51 -3.13
N LEU A 242 -0.20 -16.54 -3.64
CA LEU A 242 0.88 -16.40 -4.60
C LEU A 242 0.40 -15.82 -5.95
N GLN A 243 -0.74 -16.28 -6.46
CA GLN A 243 -1.35 -15.74 -7.68
C GLN A 243 -1.64 -14.24 -7.54
N ARG A 244 -2.13 -13.80 -6.39
CA ARG A 244 -2.38 -12.37 -6.14
C ARG A 244 -1.07 -11.57 -6.05
N CYS A 245 0.00 -12.13 -5.48
CA CYS A 245 1.32 -11.50 -5.53
C CYS A 245 1.85 -11.30 -6.96
N LEU A 246 1.34 -12.06 -7.93
CA LEU A 246 1.74 -12.00 -9.34
C LEU A 246 0.76 -11.23 -10.23
N PHE A 247 -0.45 -10.94 -9.75
CA PHE A 247 -1.60 -10.57 -10.57
C PHE A 247 -1.77 -11.51 -11.78
N ASP A 248 -1.63 -12.82 -11.53
CA ASP A 248 -1.75 -13.87 -12.54
C ASP A 248 -2.33 -15.15 -11.93
N ASP A 249 -3.65 -15.34 -12.06
CA ASP A 249 -4.39 -16.49 -11.57
C ASP A 249 -4.36 -17.71 -12.53
N THR A 250 -3.69 -17.56 -13.67
CA THR A 250 -3.54 -18.64 -14.67
C THR A 250 -2.42 -19.63 -14.31
N VAL A 251 -1.52 -19.27 -13.37
CA VAL A 251 -0.37 -20.10 -12.96
C VAL A 251 -0.70 -20.81 -11.66
N SER A 252 -0.76 -22.14 -11.68
CA SER A 252 -1.02 -22.96 -10.50
C SER A 252 0.20 -23.07 -9.58
N LEU A 253 -0.02 -23.38 -8.29
CA LEU A 253 1.06 -23.66 -7.34
C LEU A 253 1.98 -24.78 -7.83
N LYS A 254 1.42 -25.81 -8.47
CA LYS A 254 2.21 -26.91 -9.05
C LYS A 254 3.15 -26.41 -10.15
N GLU A 255 2.70 -25.54 -11.03
CA GLU A 255 3.54 -24.93 -12.08
C GLU A 255 4.60 -24.03 -11.47
N MET A 256 4.26 -23.22 -10.47
CA MET A 256 5.22 -22.37 -9.75
C MET A 256 6.32 -23.21 -9.10
N LEU A 257 5.99 -24.35 -8.49
CA LEU A 257 6.96 -25.24 -7.84
C LEU A 257 7.81 -26.04 -8.84
N SER A 258 7.25 -26.40 -10.00
CA SER A 258 7.98 -27.14 -11.02
C SER A 258 8.85 -26.27 -11.93
N ASN A 259 8.66 -24.95 -11.90
CA ASN A 259 9.44 -24.03 -12.70
C ASN A 259 10.89 -23.91 -12.15
N PRO A 260 11.93 -23.97 -13.00
CA PRO A 260 13.32 -23.97 -12.56
C PRO A 260 13.79 -22.66 -11.89
N VAL A 261 13.01 -21.58 -11.98
CA VAL A 261 13.33 -20.28 -11.35
C VAL A 261 12.51 -20.06 -10.09
N THR A 262 11.19 -20.20 -10.14
CA THR A 262 10.32 -19.96 -8.97
C THR A 262 10.32 -21.12 -7.99
N GLY A 263 10.47 -22.38 -8.45
CA GLY A 263 10.45 -23.56 -7.59
C GLY A 263 11.53 -23.54 -6.50
N PRO A 264 12.81 -23.38 -6.82
CA PRO A 264 13.87 -23.28 -5.81
C PRO A 264 13.64 -22.13 -4.80
N TYR A 265 13.14 -20.99 -5.25
CA TYR A 265 12.79 -19.89 -4.35
C TYR A 265 11.66 -20.28 -3.38
N LEU A 266 10.56 -20.85 -3.90
CA LEU A 266 9.41 -21.25 -3.08
C LEU A 266 9.79 -22.37 -2.10
N GLU A 267 10.71 -23.27 -2.45
CA GLU A 267 11.20 -24.28 -1.51
C GLU A 267 11.92 -23.65 -0.31
N THR A 268 12.57 -22.50 -0.47
CA THR A 268 13.16 -21.76 0.67
C THR A 268 12.09 -21.19 1.61
N CYS A 269 10.88 -21.01 1.11
CA CYS A 269 9.72 -20.52 1.89
C CYS A 269 9.01 -21.65 2.65
N ARG A 270 9.43 -22.92 2.49
CA ARG A 270 8.83 -24.08 3.19
C ARG A 270 9.72 -24.52 4.33
N LYS A 271 9.19 -24.50 5.55
CA LYS A 271 9.93 -24.92 6.75
C LYS A 271 8.99 -25.56 7.76
N ASN A 272 9.34 -26.76 8.23
CA ASN A 272 8.62 -27.44 9.31
C ASN A 272 7.11 -27.63 9.03
N GLY A 273 6.74 -27.99 7.80
CA GLY A 273 5.33 -28.17 7.40
C GLY A 273 4.52 -26.87 7.25
N MET A 274 5.22 -25.75 7.20
CA MET A 274 4.60 -24.41 7.05
C MET A 274 5.22 -23.67 5.87
N TRP A 275 4.41 -22.92 5.17
CA TRP A 275 4.83 -21.82 4.31
C TRP A 275 5.17 -20.60 5.18
N GLN A 276 6.27 -19.94 4.86
CA GLN A 276 6.78 -18.78 5.58
C GLN A 276 7.26 -17.73 4.55
N PHE A 277 6.47 -16.72 4.34
CA PHE A 277 6.76 -15.64 3.38
C PHE A 277 7.26 -14.41 4.16
N ALA A 278 8.57 -14.19 4.14
CA ALA A 278 9.20 -13.08 4.85
C ALA A 278 8.88 -11.75 4.19
N GLN A 279 8.35 -10.83 4.95
CA GLN A 279 8.05 -9.47 4.53
C GLN A 279 9.02 -8.48 5.20
N HIS A 280 9.52 -7.56 4.40
CA HIS A 280 10.32 -6.42 4.82
C HIS A 280 9.66 -5.17 4.29
N VAL A 281 9.05 -4.40 5.17
CA VAL A 281 8.25 -3.22 4.81
C VAL A 281 8.88 -1.98 5.39
N THR A 282 9.00 -0.96 4.56
CA THR A 282 9.46 0.36 4.95
C THR A 282 8.25 1.28 5.12
N MET A 283 8.13 1.86 6.28
CA MET A 283 7.19 2.92 6.62
C MET A 283 7.91 4.26 6.41
N ILE A 284 7.43 5.03 5.46
CA ILE A 284 8.00 6.31 5.04
C ILE A 284 7.04 7.41 5.47
N PHE A 285 7.45 8.22 6.43
CA PHE A 285 6.70 9.40 6.84
C PHE A 285 7.28 10.61 6.13
N VAL A 286 6.41 11.32 5.41
CA VAL A 286 6.77 12.51 4.64
C VAL A 286 6.26 13.72 5.40
N ASN A 287 7.15 14.59 5.79
CA ASN A 287 6.80 15.87 6.37
C ASN A 287 7.02 16.98 5.34
N ALA A 288 6.15 17.97 5.31
CA ALA A 288 6.44 19.19 4.57
C ALA A 288 7.77 19.75 5.10
N ALA A 289 8.69 20.08 4.22
CA ALA A 289 9.94 20.72 4.64
C ALA A 289 9.59 22.03 5.36
N THR A 290 9.94 22.10 6.64
CA THR A 290 9.99 23.40 7.30
C THR A 290 10.99 24.23 6.52
N ALA A 291 10.59 25.41 6.03
CA ALA A 291 11.51 26.36 5.43
C ALA A 291 12.69 26.50 6.41
N SER A 292 13.86 25.99 6.03
CA SER A 292 15.08 26.26 6.78
C SER A 292 15.23 27.77 6.81
N GLU A 293 15.25 28.36 8.00
CA GLU A 293 15.72 29.72 8.19
C GLU A 293 17.13 29.81 7.57
N GLU A 294 17.19 30.28 6.33
CA GLU A 294 18.44 30.80 5.79
C GLU A 294 18.83 32.01 6.65
N LYS A 295 19.79 31.78 7.54
CA LYS A 295 20.51 32.83 8.25
C LYS A 295 21.66 33.35 7.40
#